data_92e944394625c3406a59482ed55c5737
#
_entry.id   92e944394625c3406a59482ed55c5737
#
_cell.length_a   1.000
_cell.length_b   1.000
_cell.length_c   1.000
_cell.angle_alpha   90.00
_cell.angle_beta   90.00
_cell.angle_gamma   90.00
#
_symmetry.space_group_name_H-M   'P 1'
#
loop_
_entity.id
_entity.type
_entity.pdbx_description
1 polymer ?
#
loop_
_entity_poly.entity_id
_entity_poly.type
_entity_poly.pdbx_seq_one_letter_code
_entity_poly.pdbx_strand_id
1 'polypeptide(L)'
;MKKALSLILLMSLVFLTSCSHKKSAEAIALEFCRVYPLEARVYSSLSSKYEDGYIDEEMLTALYGDVEVLTEEYALILYGKVSTVREIGVFIAKTSDERMELYELATNRIELLSSFAEGEGFIRKYRDVFVYGFVDDAKRAERIFDGIA
;
A
#
# COMPACT_ATOMS: atom_id res chain seq x y z
N MET A 1 45.93 24.62 6.93
CA MET A 1 44.69 24.92 6.20
C MET A 1 44.21 23.75 5.30
N LYS A 2 45.07 23.07 4.51
CA LYS A 2 44.67 21.95 3.62
C LYS A 2 44.06 20.73 4.33
N LYS A 3 44.48 20.40 5.56
CA LYS A 3 43.96 19.27 6.34
C LYS A 3 42.54 19.50 6.93
N ALA A 4 42.22 20.76 7.26
CA ALA A 4 40.90 21.10 7.74
C ALA A 4 39.84 21.08 6.64
N LEU A 5 40.19 21.47 5.43
CA LEU A 5 39.29 21.44 4.27
C LEU A 5 38.92 20.00 3.87
N SER A 6 39.89 19.06 3.99
CA SER A 6 39.70 17.66 3.66
C SER A 6 38.73 16.98 4.67
N LEU A 7 38.77 17.38 5.95
CA LEU A 7 37.88 16.83 6.99
C LEU A 7 36.44 17.30 6.82
N ILE A 8 36.25 18.57 6.42
CA ILE A 8 34.92 19.12 6.16
C ILE A 8 34.27 18.46 4.93
N LEU A 9 35.07 18.18 3.88
CA LEU A 9 34.58 17.50 2.69
C LEU A 9 34.20 16.04 2.99
N LEU A 10 34.91 15.36 3.88
CA LEU A 10 34.60 13.99 4.28
C LEU A 10 33.32 13.93 5.15
N MET A 11 33.12 14.93 6.03
CA MET A 11 31.89 15.02 6.83
C MET A 11 30.64 15.33 5.97
N SER A 12 30.77 16.15 4.92
CA SER A 12 29.64 16.45 4.03
C SER A 12 29.21 15.25 3.18
N LEU A 13 30.11 14.31 2.87
CA LEU A 13 29.76 13.08 2.15
C LEU A 13 28.95 12.08 3.02
N VAL A 14 29.13 12.11 4.33
CA VAL A 14 28.41 11.20 5.26
C VAL A 14 26.96 11.61 5.42
N PHE A 15 26.60 12.88 5.23
CA PHE A 15 25.21 13.35 5.28
C PHE A 15 24.41 13.13 4.00
N LEU A 16 25.05 12.71 2.88
CA LEU A 16 24.37 12.46 1.61
C LEU A 16 23.88 11.01 1.45
N THR A 17 24.19 10.10 2.38
CA THR A 17 23.53 8.81 2.50
C THR A 17 22.32 8.95 3.40
N SER A 18 21.40 9.86 3.09
CA SER A 18 20.03 9.75 3.50
C SER A 18 19.49 8.50 2.80
N CYS A 19 19.60 7.35 3.46
CA CYS A 19 18.76 6.22 3.16
C CYS A 19 17.32 6.72 3.29
N SER A 20 16.68 7.03 2.17
CA SER A 20 15.23 7.12 2.16
C SER A 20 14.76 5.73 2.56
N HIS A 21 14.41 5.54 3.83
CA HIS A 21 13.79 4.32 4.30
C HIS A 21 12.52 4.17 3.46
N LYS A 22 12.53 3.19 2.59
CA LYS A 22 11.36 2.81 1.82
C LYS A 22 10.27 2.44 2.84
N LYS A 23 9.17 3.15 2.83
CA LYS A 23 8.05 2.83 3.72
C LYS A 23 7.51 1.45 3.35
N SER A 24 7.22 0.62 4.34
CA SER A 24 6.53 -0.66 4.13
C SER A 24 5.08 -0.43 3.67
N ALA A 25 4.48 -1.43 3.03
CA ALA A 25 3.06 -1.38 2.65
C ALA A 25 2.17 -1.13 3.88
N GLU A 26 2.47 -1.76 5.00
CA GLU A 26 1.77 -1.57 6.27
C GLU A 26 1.90 -0.14 6.80
N ALA A 27 3.11 0.44 6.79
CA ALA A 27 3.32 1.81 7.26
C ALA A 27 2.52 2.83 6.43
N ILE A 28 2.43 2.63 5.11
CA ILE A 28 1.61 3.46 4.22
C ILE A 28 0.12 3.30 4.55
N ALA A 29 -0.35 2.07 4.74
CA ALA A 29 -1.75 1.78 5.07
C ALA A 29 -2.16 2.39 6.42
N LEU A 30 -1.33 2.26 7.45
CA LEU A 30 -1.57 2.85 8.77
C LEU A 30 -1.57 4.38 8.72
N GLU A 31 -0.66 4.99 7.95
CA GLU A 31 -0.64 6.44 7.76
C GLU A 31 -1.89 6.93 7.03
N PHE A 32 -2.36 6.20 6.02
CA PHE A 32 -3.63 6.50 5.36
C PHE A 32 -4.79 6.49 6.37
N CYS A 33 -4.92 5.46 7.19
CA CYS A 33 -5.97 5.36 8.21
C CYS A 33 -5.90 6.50 9.24
N ARG A 34 -4.70 7.00 9.55
CA ARG A 34 -4.51 8.13 10.47
C ARG A 34 -5.01 9.44 9.88
N VAL A 35 -4.80 9.67 8.57
CA VAL A 35 -5.20 10.91 7.87
C VAL A 35 -6.66 10.86 7.43
N TYR A 36 -7.11 9.68 7.03
CA TYR A 36 -8.49 9.40 6.66
C TYR A 36 -9.12 8.57 7.80
N PRO A 37 -9.72 9.21 8.81
CA PRO A 37 -10.17 8.52 10.01
C PRO A 37 -11.26 7.50 9.68
N LEU A 38 -10.88 6.23 9.67
CA LEU A 38 -11.73 5.09 9.39
C LEU A 38 -11.70 4.13 10.57
N GLU A 39 -12.85 3.58 10.91
CA GLU A 39 -12.91 2.33 11.66
C GLU A 39 -12.58 1.17 10.70
N ALA A 40 -11.31 1.02 10.38
CA ALA A 40 -10.81 0.03 9.46
C ALA A 40 -9.98 -1.05 10.16
N ARG A 41 -9.96 -2.24 9.58
CA ARG A 41 -8.95 -3.27 9.90
C ARG A 41 -7.86 -3.21 8.84
N VAL A 42 -6.61 -3.22 9.30
CA VAL A 42 -5.44 -3.31 8.44
C VAL A 42 -4.86 -4.71 8.57
N TYR A 43 -4.77 -5.41 7.44
CA TYR A 43 -4.12 -6.71 7.33
C TYR A 43 -2.79 -6.51 6.59
N SER A 44 -1.76 -7.22 6.99
CA SER A 44 -0.42 -7.03 6.45
C SER A 44 0.35 -8.34 6.30
N SER A 45 1.16 -8.44 5.24
CA SER A 45 2.12 -9.53 5.06
C SER A 45 3.19 -9.58 6.15
N LEU A 46 3.34 -8.50 6.93
CA LEU A 46 4.28 -8.43 8.05
C LEU A 46 3.68 -8.95 9.36
N SER A 47 2.35 -9.13 9.43
CA SER A 47 1.68 -9.65 10.62
C SER A 47 1.84 -11.15 10.75
N SER A 48 2.13 -11.62 11.96
CA SER A 48 2.22 -13.05 12.25
C SER A 48 0.84 -13.67 12.49
N LYS A 49 0.74 -15.00 12.35
CA LYS A 49 -0.52 -15.78 12.46
C LYS A 49 -1.36 -15.51 13.71
N TYR A 50 -0.77 -14.93 14.75
CA TYR A 50 -1.45 -14.69 16.04
C TYR A 50 -1.73 -13.21 16.29
N GLU A 51 -1.50 -12.35 15.30
CA GLU A 51 -1.71 -10.90 15.40
C GLU A 51 -3.02 -10.49 14.71
N ASP A 52 -3.64 -9.43 15.20
CA ASP A 52 -4.92 -8.92 14.68
C ASP A 52 -4.87 -8.51 13.19
N GLY A 53 -3.69 -8.19 12.68
CA GLY A 53 -3.44 -7.83 11.28
C GLY A 53 -3.13 -9.00 10.36
N TYR A 54 -3.25 -10.25 10.83
CA TYR A 54 -3.03 -11.43 10.00
C TYR A 54 -4.25 -11.78 9.16
N ILE A 55 -4.01 -12.11 7.90
CA ILE A 55 -5.00 -12.74 7.02
C ILE A 55 -4.44 -14.10 6.60
N ASP A 56 -5.26 -15.15 6.67
CA ASP A 56 -4.81 -16.47 6.24
C ASP A 56 -4.73 -16.58 4.73
N GLU A 57 -3.84 -17.44 4.26
CA GLU A 57 -3.53 -17.65 2.83
C GLU A 57 -4.77 -18.04 2.01
N GLU A 58 -5.66 -18.86 2.57
CA GLU A 58 -6.88 -19.30 1.89
C GLU A 58 -7.82 -18.10 1.64
N MET A 59 -8.01 -17.27 2.65
CA MET A 59 -8.83 -16.05 2.53
C MET A 59 -8.17 -15.04 1.60
N LEU A 60 -6.86 -14.85 1.70
CA LEU A 60 -6.11 -13.94 0.83
C LEU A 60 -6.25 -14.34 -0.63
N THR A 61 -6.00 -15.63 -0.93
CA THR A 61 -6.13 -16.18 -2.28
C THR A 61 -7.56 -16.10 -2.82
N ALA A 62 -8.55 -16.36 -1.97
CA ALA A 62 -9.96 -16.26 -2.36
C ALA A 62 -10.38 -14.81 -2.71
N LEU A 63 -9.80 -13.81 -2.05
CA LEU A 63 -10.13 -12.40 -2.27
C LEU A 63 -9.29 -11.75 -3.39
N TYR A 64 -8.02 -12.11 -3.49
CA TYR A 64 -7.02 -11.38 -4.28
C TYR A 64 -6.17 -12.27 -5.20
N GLY A 65 -6.47 -13.58 -5.30
CA GLY A 65 -5.67 -14.51 -6.09
C GLY A 65 -4.23 -14.62 -5.56
N ASP A 66 -3.27 -14.76 -6.48
CA ASP A 66 -1.87 -15.01 -6.14
C ASP A 66 -1.07 -13.76 -5.75
N VAL A 67 -1.69 -12.83 -5.00
CA VAL A 67 -1.07 -11.54 -4.63
C VAL A 67 0.29 -11.70 -3.93
N GLU A 68 0.48 -12.75 -3.14
CA GLU A 68 1.76 -13.04 -2.47
C GLU A 68 2.89 -13.38 -3.45
N VAL A 69 2.55 -13.94 -4.61
CA VAL A 69 3.54 -14.21 -5.66
C VAL A 69 3.99 -12.90 -6.31
N LEU A 70 3.08 -11.95 -6.48
CA LEU A 70 3.28 -10.70 -7.19
C LEU A 70 3.94 -9.60 -6.34
N THR A 71 3.94 -9.75 -5.01
CA THR A 71 4.35 -8.67 -4.10
C THR A 71 5.49 -9.07 -3.17
N GLU A 72 6.38 -8.12 -2.84
CA GLU A 72 7.30 -8.23 -1.70
C GLU A 72 6.57 -8.06 -0.38
N GLU A 73 5.65 -7.08 -0.34
CA GLU A 73 4.81 -6.76 0.80
C GLU A 73 3.42 -6.35 0.31
N TYR A 74 2.42 -6.61 1.13
CA TYR A 74 1.08 -6.07 0.96
C TYR A 74 0.51 -5.56 2.29
N ALA A 75 -0.44 -4.62 2.18
CA ALA A 75 -1.35 -4.27 3.25
C ALA A 75 -2.75 -4.01 2.68
N LEU A 76 -3.74 -4.51 3.38
CA LEU A 76 -5.15 -4.42 3.00
C LEU A 76 -5.91 -3.65 4.07
N ILE A 77 -6.62 -2.60 3.69
CA ILE A 77 -7.48 -1.81 4.57
C ILE A 77 -8.91 -2.20 4.23
N LEU A 78 -9.59 -2.84 5.17
CA LEU A 78 -10.99 -3.25 5.01
C LEU A 78 -11.86 -2.47 6.00
N TYR A 79 -12.93 -1.83 5.51
CA TYR A 79 -13.86 -1.08 6.33
C TYR A 79 -15.29 -1.10 5.76
N GLY A 80 -16.21 -0.59 6.56
CA GLY A 80 -17.63 -0.60 6.21
C GLY A 80 -18.40 -1.80 6.79
N LYS A 81 -19.66 -1.88 6.44
CA LYS A 81 -20.56 -2.99 6.78
C LYS A 81 -20.70 -3.92 5.58
N VAL A 82 -21.29 -5.10 5.78
CA VAL A 82 -21.49 -6.09 4.70
C VAL A 82 -22.16 -5.51 3.44
N SER A 83 -23.08 -4.54 3.59
CA SER A 83 -23.76 -3.87 2.48
C SER A 83 -22.98 -2.66 1.90
N THR A 84 -21.89 -2.25 2.54
CA THR A 84 -21.08 -1.09 2.16
C THR A 84 -19.61 -1.43 2.26
N VAL A 85 -19.22 -2.55 1.67
CA VAL A 85 -17.81 -2.99 1.67
C VAL A 85 -16.94 -1.92 1.00
N ARG A 86 -15.89 -1.55 1.70
CA ARG A 86 -14.84 -0.65 1.22
C ARG A 86 -13.51 -1.31 1.46
N GLU A 87 -12.64 -1.19 0.52
CA GLU A 87 -11.29 -1.74 0.64
C GLU A 87 -10.24 -0.90 -0.09
N ILE A 88 -9.03 -0.98 0.42
CA ILE A 88 -7.85 -0.42 -0.22
C ILE A 88 -6.73 -1.45 -0.11
N GLY A 89 -6.07 -1.74 -1.21
CA GLY A 89 -4.86 -2.55 -1.25
C GLY A 89 -3.64 -1.67 -1.51
N VAL A 90 -2.61 -1.85 -0.70
CA VAL A 90 -1.29 -1.25 -0.85
C VAL A 90 -0.30 -2.38 -1.09
N PHE A 91 0.36 -2.39 -2.23
CA PHE A 91 1.26 -3.45 -2.66
C PHE A 91 2.63 -2.90 -3.02
N ILE A 92 3.68 -3.58 -2.61
CA ILE A 92 5.04 -3.37 -3.11
C ILE A 92 5.33 -4.50 -4.10
N ALA A 93 5.34 -4.16 -5.38
CA ALA A 93 5.58 -5.14 -6.45
C ALA A 93 7.04 -5.59 -6.46
N LYS A 94 7.29 -6.86 -6.73
CA LYS A 94 8.65 -7.41 -6.87
C LYS A 94 9.34 -6.86 -8.12
N THR A 95 8.61 -6.77 -9.22
CA THR A 95 9.13 -6.33 -10.52
C THR A 95 8.15 -5.41 -11.25
N SER A 96 8.56 -4.89 -12.40
CA SER A 96 7.69 -4.10 -13.29
C SER A 96 6.60 -4.94 -13.96
N ASP A 97 6.89 -6.21 -14.25
CA ASP A 97 5.95 -7.09 -14.93
C ASP A 97 4.82 -7.52 -13.99
N GLU A 98 5.15 -7.86 -12.75
CA GLU A 98 4.17 -8.16 -11.69
C GLU A 98 3.27 -6.96 -11.38
N ARG A 99 3.74 -5.73 -11.61
CA ARG A 99 2.91 -4.52 -11.53
C ARG A 99 1.78 -4.49 -12.55
N MET A 100 1.95 -5.09 -13.70
CA MET A 100 0.88 -5.19 -14.71
C MET A 100 -0.18 -6.21 -14.26
N GLU A 101 0.26 -7.33 -13.71
CA GLU A 101 -0.65 -8.35 -13.16
C GLU A 101 -1.43 -7.79 -11.96
N LEU A 102 -0.79 -7.02 -11.08
CA LEU A 102 -1.48 -6.30 -10.00
C LEU A 102 -2.51 -5.29 -10.52
N TYR A 103 -2.25 -4.66 -11.67
CA TYR A 103 -3.22 -3.76 -12.28
C TYR A 103 -4.47 -4.50 -12.76
N GLU A 104 -4.31 -5.66 -13.39
CA GLU A 104 -5.42 -6.51 -13.82
C GLU A 104 -6.21 -7.03 -12.61
N LEU A 105 -5.51 -7.51 -11.58
CA LEU A 105 -6.12 -7.95 -10.32
C LEU A 105 -6.96 -6.82 -9.69
N ALA A 106 -6.40 -5.63 -9.56
CA ALA A 106 -7.07 -4.47 -8.99
C ALA A 106 -8.29 -4.05 -9.81
N THR A 107 -8.18 -4.07 -11.14
CA THR A 107 -9.28 -3.73 -12.05
C THR A 107 -10.44 -4.71 -11.87
N ASN A 108 -10.15 -6.00 -11.94
CA ASN A 108 -11.16 -7.06 -11.75
C ASN A 108 -11.81 -6.96 -10.36
N ARG A 109 -11.03 -6.63 -9.34
CA ARG A 109 -11.55 -6.47 -7.97
C ARG A 109 -12.49 -5.26 -7.85
N ILE A 110 -12.14 -4.11 -8.42
CA ILE A 110 -13.00 -2.92 -8.46
C ILE A 110 -14.29 -3.21 -9.22
N GLU A 111 -14.22 -3.89 -10.36
CA GLU A 111 -15.41 -4.28 -11.13
C GLU A 111 -16.33 -5.19 -10.33
N LEU A 112 -15.76 -6.21 -9.65
CA LEU A 112 -16.51 -7.10 -8.79
C LEU A 112 -17.23 -6.33 -7.67
N LEU A 113 -16.53 -5.46 -6.96
CA LEU A 113 -17.11 -4.66 -5.87
C LEU A 113 -18.20 -3.73 -6.38
N SER A 114 -17.99 -3.09 -7.53
CA SER A 114 -18.97 -2.20 -8.17
C SER A 114 -20.24 -2.92 -8.61
N SER A 115 -20.21 -4.24 -8.76
CA SER A 115 -21.37 -5.04 -9.16
C SER A 115 -22.41 -5.22 -8.04
N PHE A 116 -22.02 -5.05 -6.77
CA PHE A 116 -22.91 -5.27 -5.61
C PHE A 116 -22.83 -4.18 -4.53
N ALA A 117 -21.94 -3.21 -4.64
CA ALA A 117 -21.82 -2.12 -3.69
C ALA A 117 -21.70 -0.77 -4.41
N GLU A 118 -22.22 0.30 -3.78
CA GLU A 118 -21.99 1.66 -4.24
C GLU A 118 -20.60 2.13 -3.78
N GLY A 119 -19.85 2.79 -4.65
CA GLY A 119 -18.52 3.32 -4.35
C GLY A 119 -17.76 3.74 -5.61
N GLU A 120 -16.60 4.30 -5.41
CA GLU A 120 -15.70 4.77 -6.47
C GLU A 120 -14.40 3.98 -6.44
N GLY A 121 -14.02 3.40 -7.59
CA GLY A 121 -12.74 2.73 -7.77
C GLY A 121 -11.63 3.69 -8.13
N PHE A 122 -10.42 3.45 -7.65
CA PHE A 122 -9.21 4.13 -8.12
C PHE A 122 -8.00 3.20 -8.14
N ILE A 123 -7.02 3.52 -8.98
CA ILE A 123 -5.71 2.85 -9.05
C ILE A 123 -4.62 3.91 -9.17
N ARG A 124 -3.55 3.80 -8.36
CA ARG A 124 -2.37 4.68 -8.35
C ARG A 124 -1.08 3.87 -8.31
N LYS A 125 -0.05 4.46 -8.93
CA LYS A 125 1.30 3.89 -8.96
C LYS A 125 2.31 4.94 -8.48
N TYR A 126 3.10 4.57 -7.47
CA TYR A 126 4.14 5.41 -6.88
C TYR A 126 5.45 4.62 -6.88
N ARG A 127 6.29 4.80 -7.90
CA ARG A 127 7.53 4.02 -8.10
C ARG A 127 7.25 2.50 -8.04
N ASP A 128 7.57 1.87 -6.91
CA ASP A 128 7.38 0.45 -6.60
C ASP A 128 6.11 0.16 -5.77
N VAL A 129 5.47 1.20 -5.26
CA VAL A 129 4.19 1.08 -4.56
C VAL A 129 3.03 1.15 -5.55
N PHE A 130 2.15 0.19 -5.47
CA PHE A 130 0.91 0.12 -6.22
C PHE A 130 -0.26 0.19 -5.24
N VAL A 131 -1.21 1.06 -5.48
CA VAL A 131 -2.39 1.24 -4.64
C VAL A 131 -3.64 1.15 -5.48
N TYR A 132 -4.61 0.38 -5.03
CA TYR A 132 -5.97 0.46 -5.52
C TYR A 132 -6.94 0.66 -4.38
N GLY A 133 -8.14 1.13 -4.67
CA GLY A 133 -9.19 1.21 -3.66
C GLY A 133 -10.57 1.23 -4.28
N PHE A 134 -11.54 0.81 -3.46
CA PHE A 134 -12.97 0.99 -3.68
C PHE A 134 -13.53 1.68 -2.44
N VAL A 135 -13.86 2.97 -2.57
CA VAL A 135 -14.08 3.92 -1.47
C VAL A 135 -15.27 4.83 -1.73
N ASP A 136 -15.67 5.65 -0.76
CA ASP A 136 -16.75 6.63 -0.94
C ASP A 136 -16.32 7.87 -1.72
N ASP A 137 -15.04 8.25 -1.66
CA ASP A 137 -14.46 9.42 -2.35
C ASP A 137 -13.05 9.07 -2.84
N ALA A 138 -12.97 8.57 -4.07
CA ALA A 138 -11.72 8.16 -4.70
C ALA A 138 -10.74 9.33 -4.82
N LYS A 139 -11.22 10.53 -5.18
CA LYS A 139 -10.37 11.72 -5.33
C LYS A 139 -9.72 12.15 -4.02
N ARG A 140 -10.43 12.01 -2.91
CA ARG A 140 -9.87 12.29 -1.59
C ARG A 140 -8.83 11.26 -1.20
N ALA A 141 -9.12 9.98 -1.42
CA ALA A 141 -8.18 8.89 -1.15
C ALA A 141 -6.89 9.06 -1.96
N GLU A 142 -6.99 9.32 -3.26
CA GLU A 142 -5.85 9.57 -4.15
C GLU A 142 -4.96 10.71 -3.63
N ARG A 143 -5.54 11.86 -3.28
CA ARG A 143 -4.77 13.01 -2.74
C ARG A 143 -4.02 12.67 -1.46
N ILE A 144 -4.58 11.80 -0.61
CA ILE A 144 -3.89 11.36 0.61
C ILE A 144 -2.71 10.48 0.23
N PHE A 145 -2.88 9.51 -0.67
CA PHE A 145 -1.79 8.66 -1.12
C PHE A 145 -0.69 9.45 -1.85
N ASP A 146 -1.04 10.49 -2.63
CA ASP A 146 -0.07 11.40 -3.26
C ASP A 146 0.85 12.10 -2.23
N GLY A 147 0.40 12.22 -0.99
CA GLY A 147 1.16 12.83 0.10
C GLY A 147 1.95 11.87 0.99
N ILE A 148 1.61 10.56 0.97
CA ILE A 148 2.18 9.60 1.92
C ILE A 148 2.97 8.44 1.29
N ALA A 149 2.71 8.10 0.01
CA ALA A 149 3.34 6.98 -0.71
C ALA A 149 4.69 7.34 -1.35
#